data_26eac6812fd51915f2d8ef7f302c9a2b
#
_entry.id   26eac6812fd51915f2d8ef7f302c9a2b
#
_cell.length_a   1.000
_cell.length_b   1.000
_cell.length_c   1.000
_cell.angle_alpha   90.00
_cell.angle_beta   90.00
_cell.angle_gamma   90.00
#
_symmetry.space_group_name_H-M   'P 1'
#
loop_
_entity.id
_entity.type
_entity.pdbx_description
1 polymer ?
#
loop_
_entity_poly.entity_id
_entity_poly.type
_entity_poly.pdbx_seq_one_letter_code
_entity_poly.pdbx_strand_id
1 'polypeptide(L)'
;MNWDDDTTAEASDAEARIVGAAAEGDDQAVEAALRPKDLSEFVGQEKVRQQLDLVLKAARQRGATADHVLLSGAPGLGKTTLSMIIAAEMNAPIRITSGPAIQHAGDLAAILSSLQEGEILFLDEIHRMSRPAEEMLYMAMEDFRVDVIVGKGPGATAIPLELPPFTLVGATTRAGLLPPPLRDRFGFTAHMEFYDPSELQRVIHRSAGLLDVEIDPAGAAEIAGRSRGTPRIANRLLRRVRDYAQVRADGVITREISEAALSVYEVDGRGLDRLDRAVLEALLKLFGGGPVGLSTLAVAVGEERETVEEVAEPFLVREGLLARTPRGRVATPAAWTHLGLVPPQAAGPGGAGSGTGTGQQGLFGA
;
A
#
# COMPACT_ATOMS: atom_id res chain seq x y z
N MET A 1 31.49 22.85 28.43
CA MET A 1 31.49 21.61 27.66
C MET A 1 30.03 21.25 27.50
N ASN A 2 29.43 21.78 26.43
CA ASN A 2 27.97 21.67 26.16
C ASN A 2 27.68 20.35 25.46
N TRP A 3 26.79 19.59 26.04
CA TRP A 3 26.17 18.40 25.46
C TRP A 3 24.66 18.71 25.33
N ASP A 4 24.26 19.39 24.29
CA ASP A 4 22.85 19.63 23.92
C ASP A 4 22.79 20.00 22.44
N ASP A 5 23.03 19.03 21.54
CA ASP A 5 22.79 19.27 20.10
C ASP A 5 22.55 18.01 19.26
N ASP A 6 22.09 16.90 19.85
CA ASP A 6 21.89 15.65 19.09
C ASP A 6 20.45 15.09 19.12
N THR A 7 19.47 15.87 19.64
CA THR A 7 18.06 15.42 19.71
C THR A 7 17.14 16.05 18.66
N THR A 8 17.66 16.95 17.83
CA THR A 8 16.85 17.67 16.83
C THR A 8 16.79 17.00 15.45
N ALA A 9 17.69 16.08 15.15
CA ALA A 9 17.74 15.42 13.84
C ALA A 9 16.76 14.25 13.70
N GLU A 10 16.48 13.50 14.78
CA GLU A 10 15.57 12.34 14.73
C GLU A 10 14.08 12.73 14.70
N ALA A 11 13.71 13.90 15.22
CA ALA A 11 12.32 14.37 15.20
C ALA A 11 11.88 14.90 13.81
N SER A 12 12.82 15.29 12.94
CA SER A 12 12.50 15.85 11.62
C SER A 12 12.15 14.79 10.55
N ASP A 13 12.62 13.55 10.70
CA ASP A 13 12.40 12.49 9.71
C ASP A 13 11.04 11.78 9.88
N ALA A 14 10.47 11.77 11.08
CA ALA A 14 9.16 11.18 11.34
C ALA A 14 8.00 12.04 10.78
N GLU A 15 8.11 13.38 10.82
CA GLU A 15 7.10 14.29 10.28
C GLU A 15 7.04 14.32 8.74
N ALA A 16 8.07 13.82 8.06
CA ALA A 16 8.25 14.01 6.61
C ALA A 16 7.40 13.09 5.71
N ARG A 17 6.60 12.14 6.26
CA ARG A 17 5.93 11.12 5.43
C ARG A 17 4.39 11.14 5.49
N ILE A 18 3.79 12.30 5.26
CA ILE A 18 2.32 12.44 5.32
C ILE A 18 1.57 11.56 4.32
N VAL A 19 2.16 11.27 3.18
CA VAL A 19 1.57 10.39 2.15
C VAL A 19 2.23 9.00 2.09
N GLY A 20 3.04 8.64 3.09
CA GLY A 20 3.64 7.31 3.23
C GLY A 20 2.61 6.23 3.62
N ALA A 21 2.91 4.98 3.31
CA ALA A 21 2.00 3.84 3.59
C ALA A 21 2.00 3.40 5.07
N ALA A 22 3.01 3.78 5.87
CA ALA A 22 3.10 3.43 7.28
C ALA A 22 2.29 4.40 8.16
N ALA A 23 1.58 3.88 9.17
CA ALA A 23 0.86 4.66 10.16
C ALA A 23 1.69 4.76 11.45
N GLU A 24 1.79 5.95 12.01
CA GLU A 24 2.36 6.17 13.35
C GLU A 24 1.32 5.88 14.44
N GLY A 25 1.74 5.64 15.70
CA GLY A 25 0.88 5.15 16.77
C GLY A 25 -0.41 5.94 17.00
N ASP A 26 -0.34 7.27 17.05
CA ASP A 26 -1.52 8.15 17.19
C ASP A 26 -2.44 8.13 15.96
N ASP A 27 -1.88 7.92 14.78
CA ASP A 27 -2.64 7.77 13.54
C ASP A 27 -3.50 6.51 13.54
N GLN A 28 -3.04 5.42 14.17
CA GLN A 28 -3.77 4.15 14.21
C GLN A 28 -5.09 4.25 14.98
N ALA A 29 -5.11 4.95 16.11
CA ALA A 29 -6.33 5.12 16.91
C ALA A 29 -7.40 5.92 16.15
N VAL A 30 -6.99 7.00 15.48
CA VAL A 30 -7.91 7.82 14.68
C VAL A 30 -8.34 7.08 13.40
N GLU A 31 -7.42 6.40 12.72
CA GLU A 31 -7.79 5.54 11.59
C GLU A 31 -8.84 4.49 11.99
N ALA A 32 -8.71 3.91 13.18
CA ALA A 32 -9.69 2.94 13.69
C ALA A 32 -11.07 3.58 13.90
N ALA A 33 -11.13 4.81 14.42
CA ALA A 33 -12.38 5.54 14.63
C ALA A 33 -13.08 5.94 13.31
N LEU A 34 -12.31 6.17 12.27
CA LEU A 34 -12.83 6.53 10.94
C LEU A 34 -13.26 5.32 10.09
N ARG A 35 -12.98 4.09 10.53
CA ARG A 35 -13.34 2.89 9.76
C ARG A 35 -14.84 2.72 9.64
N PRO A 36 -15.36 2.36 8.44
CA PRO A 36 -16.73 1.93 8.29
C PRO A 36 -16.97 0.62 9.08
N LYS A 37 -18.17 0.49 9.62
CA LYS A 37 -18.55 -0.62 10.51
C LYS A 37 -19.25 -1.76 9.78
N ASP A 38 -19.87 -1.47 8.65
CA ASP A 38 -20.61 -2.42 7.83
C ASP A 38 -20.40 -2.16 6.33
N LEU A 39 -20.92 -3.06 5.47
CA LEU A 39 -20.80 -2.93 4.01
C LEU A 39 -21.51 -1.70 3.44
N SER A 40 -22.53 -1.16 4.10
CA SER A 40 -23.27 0.00 3.61
C SER A 40 -22.48 1.29 3.77
N GLU A 41 -21.67 1.39 4.82
CA GLU A 41 -20.77 2.50 5.07
C GLU A 41 -19.47 2.43 4.24
N PHE A 42 -19.14 1.25 3.72
CA PHE A 42 -17.90 1.04 2.97
C PHE A 42 -18.03 1.65 1.57
N VAL A 43 -17.41 2.80 1.35
CA VAL A 43 -17.44 3.54 0.08
C VAL A 43 -16.53 2.87 -0.96
N GLY A 44 -16.98 2.84 -2.21
CA GLY A 44 -16.20 2.30 -3.34
C GLY A 44 -16.18 0.78 -3.41
N GLN A 45 -15.32 0.22 -4.28
CA GLN A 45 -15.16 -1.22 -4.47
C GLN A 45 -16.49 -1.94 -4.77
N GLU A 46 -17.35 -1.36 -5.58
CA GLU A 46 -18.76 -1.76 -5.73
C GLU A 46 -18.92 -3.25 -6.08
N LYS A 47 -18.10 -3.76 -7.02
CA LYS A 47 -18.13 -5.18 -7.41
C LYS A 47 -17.77 -6.10 -6.25
N VAL A 48 -16.70 -5.76 -5.51
CA VAL A 48 -16.24 -6.54 -4.35
C VAL A 48 -17.31 -6.54 -3.27
N ARG A 49 -17.92 -5.39 -2.99
CA ARG A 49 -19.01 -5.25 -2.01
C ARG A 49 -20.21 -6.12 -2.35
N GLN A 50 -20.70 -6.06 -3.59
CA GLN A 50 -21.85 -6.84 -4.05
C GLN A 50 -21.58 -8.33 -3.99
N GLN A 51 -20.41 -8.78 -4.43
CA GLN A 51 -20.03 -10.20 -4.39
C GLN A 51 -19.88 -10.70 -2.96
N LEU A 52 -19.22 -9.91 -2.11
CA LEU A 52 -19.00 -10.26 -0.70
C LEU A 52 -20.33 -10.32 0.06
N ASP A 53 -21.22 -9.34 -0.14
CA ASP A 53 -22.56 -9.33 0.46
C ASP A 53 -23.34 -10.61 0.13
N LEU A 54 -23.28 -11.04 -1.14
CA LEU A 54 -23.92 -12.30 -1.56
C LEU A 54 -23.33 -13.54 -0.86
N VAL A 55 -21.99 -13.64 -0.80
CA VAL A 55 -21.30 -14.77 -0.17
C VAL A 55 -21.62 -14.83 1.33
N LEU A 56 -21.55 -13.70 2.03
CA LEU A 56 -21.82 -13.65 3.47
C LEU A 56 -23.30 -13.93 3.79
N LYS A 57 -24.22 -13.37 3.03
CA LYS A 57 -25.67 -13.67 3.20
C LYS A 57 -25.98 -15.13 2.98
N ALA A 58 -25.39 -15.74 1.94
CA ALA A 58 -25.59 -17.17 1.66
C ALA A 58 -25.03 -18.06 2.78
N ALA A 59 -23.85 -17.74 3.33
CA ALA A 59 -23.27 -18.45 4.47
C ALA A 59 -24.18 -18.36 5.71
N ARG A 60 -24.66 -17.16 6.05
CA ARG A 60 -25.61 -16.95 7.17
C ARG A 60 -26.90 -17.72 6.99
N GLN A 61 -27.49 -17.75 5.79
CA GLN A 61 -28.71 -18.51 5.52
C GLN A 61 -28.53 -20.03 5.69
N ARG A 62 -27.34 -20.54 5.42
CA ARG A 62 -27.00 -21.95 5.64
C ARG A 62 -26.63 -22.26 7.09
N GLY A 63 -26.45 -21.25 7.95
CA GLY A 63 -25.92 -21.42 9.31
C GLY A 63 -24.49 -21.99 9.33
N ALA A 64 -23.69 -21.66 8.32
CA ALA A 64 -22.33 -22.17 8.14
C ALA A 64 -21.31 -21.01 8.19
N THR A 65 -20.04 -21.35 8.42
CA THR A 65 -18.91 -20.40 8.23
C THR A 65 -18.87 -19.91 6.79
N ALA A 66 -18.41 -18.68 6.58
CA ALA A 66 -18.18 -18.19 5.23
C ALA A 66 -16.96 -18.90 4.61
N ASP A 67 -16.93 -18.95 3.29
CA ASP A 67 -15.75 -19.40 2.56
C ASP A 67 -14.53 -18.56 2.93
N HIS A 68 -13.33 -19.13 2.81
CA HIS A 68 -12.09 -18.37 3.01
C HIS A 68 -11.97 -17.26 1.96
N VAL A 69 -11.56 -16.07 2.39
CA VAL A 69 -11.52 -14.84 1.60
C VAL A 69 -10.08 -14.36 1.40
N LEU A 70 -9.68 -14.10 0.16
CA LEU A 70 -8.41 -13.44 -0.15
C LEU A 70 -8.64 -12.01 -0.64
N LEU A 71 -8.07 -11.05 0.09
CA LEU A 71 -8.10 -9.63 -0.26
C LEU A 71 -6.74 -9.21 -0.82
N SER A 72 -6.67 -8.83 -2.08
CA SER A 72 -5.44 -8.39 -2.75
C SER A 72 -5.54 -6.93 -3.18
N GLY A 73 -4.41 -6.22 -3.20
CA GLY A 73 -4.36 -4.83 -3.67
C GLY A 73 -3.35 -3.98 -2.92
N ALA A 74 -3.13 -2.76 -3.38
CA ALA A 74 -2.16 -1.83 -2.82
C ALA A 74 -2.40 -1.54 -1.31
N PRO A 75 -1.40 -1.04 -0.56
CA PRO A 75 -1.59 -0.59 0.81
C PRO A 75 -2.63 0.54 0.89
N GLY A 76 -3.37 0.61 2.00
CA GLY A 76 -4.30 1.71 2.27
C GLY A 76 -5.66 1.68 1.55
N LEU A 77 -5.97 0.61 0.79
CA LEU A 77 -7.24 0.43 0.10
C LEU A 77 -8.39 -0.10 0.97
N GLY A 78 -8.13 -0.43 2.24
CA GLY A 78 -9.18 -0.87 3.18
C GLY A 78 -9.29 -2.39 3.37
N LYS A 79 -8.26 -3.20 3.04
CA LYS A 79 -8.26 -4.67 3.25
C LYS A 79 -8.56 -5.06 4.69
N THR A 80 -7.87 -4.46 5.66
CA THR A 80 -8.09 -4.68 7.09
C THR A 80 -9.48 -4.21 7.53
N THR A 81 -9.98 -3.11 6.99
CA THR A 81 -11.33 -2.63 7.26
C THR A 81 -12.37 -3.63 6.77
N LEU A 82 -12.19 -4.15 5.55
CA LEU A 82 -13.11 -5.11 4.98
C LEU A 82 -13.13 -6.43 5.75
N SER A 83 -11.99 -6.88 6.31
CA SER A 83 -11.95 -8.05 7.18
C SER A 83 -12.76 -7.87 8.48
N MET A 84 -12.71 -6.66 9.07
CA MET A 84 -13.54 -6.33 10.24
C MET A 84 -15.02 -6.28 9.89
N ILE A 85 -15.37 -5.76 8.72
CA ILE A 85 -16.76 -5.76 8.23
C ILE A 85 -17.25 -7.19 8.00
N ILE A 86 -16.43 -8.08 7.42
CA ILE A 86 -16.78 -9.50 7.29
C ILE A 86 -17.13 -10.10 8.65
N ALA A 87 -16.34 -9.82 9.67
CA ALA A 87 -16.58 -10.29 11.03
C ALA A 87 -17.90 -9.74 11.60
N ALA A 88 -18.13 -8.45 11.43
CA ALA A 88 -19.37 -7.81 11.87
C ALA A 88 -20.61 -8.40 11.15
N GLU A 89 -20.55 -8.58 9.83
CA GLU A 89 -21.62 -9.16 9.02
C GLU A 89 -21.91 -10.62 9.38
N MET A 90 -20.89 -11.39 9.75
CA MET A 90 -21.05 -12.78 10.21
C MET A 90 -21.41 -12.87 11.70
N ASN A 91 -21.43 -11.76 12.43
CA ASN A 91 -21.56 -11.70 13.89
C ASN A 91 -20.57 -12.65 14.59
N ALA A 92 -19.34 -12.65 14.13
CA ALA A 92 -18.27 -13.54 14.56
C ALA A 92 -17.12 -12.74 15.22
N PRO A 93 -16.43 -13.31 16.22
CA PRO A 93 -15.21 -12.72 16.73
C PRO A 93 -14.13 -12.73 15.65
N ILE A 94 -13.21 -11.77 15.70
CA ILE A 94 -12.09 -11.68 14.77
C ILE A 94 -10.77 -11.72 15.53
N ARG A 95 -9.87 -12.56 15.05
CA ARG A 95 -8.46 -12.60 15.49
C ARG A 95 -7.58 -12.03 14.40
N ILE A 96 -6.74 -11.07 14.76
CA ILE A 96 -5.87 -10.37 13.82
C ILE A 96 -4.43 -10.79 14.05
N THR A 97 -3.75 -11.20 12.99
CA THR A 97 -2.33 -11.49 12.97
C THR A 97 -1.72 -11.07 11.62
N SER A 98 -0.42 -11.28 11.44
CA SER A 98 0.27 -10.96 10.20
C SER A 98 1.25 -12.05 9.79
N GLY A 99 1.56 -12.17 8.50
CA GLY A 99 2.54 -13.11 7.97
C GLY A 99 3.90 -12.99 8.67
N PRO A 100 4.49 -11.78 8.82
CA PRO A 100 5.75 -11.60 9.54
C PRO A 100 5.73 -12.03 11.01
N ALA A 101 4.58 -12.01 11.68
CA ALA A 101 4.46 -12.46 13.07
C ALA A 101 4.49 -14.00 13.20
N ILE A 102 4.26 -14.72 12.10
CA ILE A 102 4.25 -16.20 12.06
C ILE A 102 5.59 -16.67 11.48
N GLN A 103 6.58 -16.78 12.34
CA GLN A 103 7.93 -17.19 11.92
C GLN A 103 8.06 -18.70 11.74
N HIS A 104 7.34 -19.48 12.56
CA HIS A 104 7.39 -20.94 12.57
C HIS A 104 5.99 -21.55 12.45
N ALA A 105 5.90 -22.80 11.99
CA ALA A 105 4.65 -23.55 11.96
C ALA A 105 3.99 -23.67 13.35
N GLY A 106 4.82 -23.74 14.42
CA GLY A 106 4.33 -23.77 15.80
C GLY A 106 3.56 -22.50 16.22
N ASP A 107 3.94 -21.34 15.71
CA ASP A 107 3.25 -20.08 16.00
C ASP A 107 1.85 -20.12 15.39
N LEU A 108 1.75 -20.61 14.15
CA LEU A 108 0.46 -20.80 13.49
C LEU A 108 -0.41 -21.86 14.17
N ALA A 109 0.20 -23.01 14.57
CA ALA A 109 -0.50 -24.05 15.30
C ALA A 109 -1.11 -23.53 16.62
N ALA A 110 -0.39 -22.71 17.36
CA ALA A 110 -0.89 -22.08 18.59
C ALA A 110 -2.06 -21.15 18.34
N ILE A 111 -2.01 -20.35 17.26
CA ILE A 111 -3.12 -19.48 16.86
C ILE A 111 -4.34 -20.34 16.48
N LEU A 112 -4.18 -21.30 15.58
CA LEU A 112 -5.27 -22.13 15.07
C LEU A 112 -5.93 -22.98 16.17
N SER A 113 -5.16 -23.57 17.08
CA SER A 113 -5.69 -24.38 18.19
C SER A 113 -6.49 -23.58 19.22
N SER A 114 -6.33 -22.26 19.25
CA SER A 114 -7.06 -21.38 20.16
C SER A 114 -8.27 -20.69 19.51
N LEU A 115 -8.57 -20.98 18.24
CA LEU A 115 -9.77 -20.46 17.57
C LEU A 115 -11.04 -21.08 18.14
N GLN A 116 -12.12 -20.31 18.08
CA GLN A 116 -13.48 -20.76 18.41
C GLN A 116 -14.24 -21.08 17.13
N GLU A 117 -15.32 -21.87 17.27
CA GLU A 117 -16.20 -22.17 16.15
C GLU A 117 -16.78 -20.90 15.52
N GLY A 118 -16.65 -20.76 14.20
CA GLY A 118 -17.10 -19.60 13.46
C GLY A 118 -16.21 -18.37 13.57
N GLU A 119 -15.11 -18.41 14.34
CA GLU A 119 -14.19 -17.26 14.47
C GLU A 119 -13.54 -16.93 13.13
N ILE A 120 -13.28 -15.64 12.89
CA ILE A 120 -12.57 -15.15 11.72
C ILE A 120 -11.11 -14.93 12.07
N LEU A 121 -10.22 -15.60 11.35
CA LEU A 121 -8.79 -15.35 11.40
C LEU A 121 -8.41 -14.39 10.27
N PHE A 122 -8.04 -13.15 10.62
CA PHE A 122 -7.46 -12.21 9.66
C PHE A 122 -5.93 -12.29 9.69
N LEU A 123 -5.35 -12.55 8.52
CA LEU A 123 -3.91 -12.69 8.33
C LEU A 123 -3.43 -11.66 7.31
N ASP A 124 -2.85 -10.55 7.80
CA ASP A 124 -2.29 -9.52 6.95
C ASP A 124 -0.93 -9.92 6.40
N GLU A 125 -0.57 -9.42 5.22
CA GLU A 125 0.67 -9.74 4.51
C GLU A 125 0.96 -11.25 4.43
N ILE A 126 -0.08 -12.05 4.12
CA ILE A 126 -0.04 -13.52 4.09
C ILE A 126 1.11 -14.08 3.25
N HIS A 127 1.55 -13.35 2.21
CA HIS A 127 2.68 -13.74 1.35
C HIS A 127 4.06 -13.68 2.05
N ARG A 128 4.13 -13.16 3.29
CA ARG A 128 5.35 -13.07 4.08
C ARG A 128 5.47 -14.15 5.16
N MET A 129 4.59 -15.13 5.15
CA MET A 129 4.71 -16.29 6.03
C MET A 129 5.90 -17.17 5.67
N SER A 130 6.42 -17.90 6.65
CA SER A 130 7.40 -18.95 6.40
C SER A 130 6.75 -20.13 5.65
N ARG A 131 7.50 -20.79 4.76
CA ARG A 131 6.98 -21.93 3.99
C ARG A 131 6.38 -23.06 4.84
N PRO A 132 6.99 -23.47 5.98
CA PRO A 132 6.38 -24.48 6.84
C PRO A 132 5.02 -24.04 7.43
N ALA A 133 4.84 -22.74 7.72
CA ALA A 133 3.57 -22.23 8.17
C ALA A 133 2.53 -22.19 7.04
N GLU A 134 2.93 -21.85 5.81
CA GLU A 134 2.05 -21.93 4.64
C GLU A 134 1.54 -23.37 4.41
N GLU A 135 2.42 -24.38 4.49
CA GLU A 135 2.07 -25.78 4.31
C GLU A 135 1.09 -26.27 5.39
N MET A 136 1.27 -25.83 6.64
CA MET A 136 0.31 -26.12 7.72
C MET A 136 -1.04 -25.42 7.48
N LEU A 137 -1.03 -24.18 6.98
CA LEU A 137 -2.26 -23.44 6.70
C LEU A 137 -3.10 -24.12 5.61
N TYR A 138 -2.47 -24.79 4.63
CA TYR A 138 -3.21 -25.54 3.60
C TYR A 138 -4.10 -26.61 4.21
N MET A 139 -3.56 -27.42 5.13
CA MET A 139 -4.34 -28.47 5.79
C MET A 139 -5.43 -27.89 6.69
N ALA A 140 -5.10 -26.82 7.40
CA ALA A 140 -6.05 -26.12 8.25
C ALA A 140 -7.25 -25.58 7.48
N MET A 141 -7.05 -25.07 6.26
CA MET A 141 -8.12 -24.51 5.42
C MET A 141 -8.98 -25.60 4.76
N GLU A 142 -8.40 -26.75 4.42
CA GLU A 142 -9.10 -27.81 3.68
C GLU A 142 -9.83 -28.80 4.62
N ASP A 143 -9.10 -29.25 5.64
CA ASP A 143 -9.54 -30.37 6.50
C ASP A 143 -9.93 -29.94 7.91
N PHE A 144 -9.77 -28.66 8.27
CA PHE A 144 -9.88 -28.16 9.65
C PHE A 144 -9.06 -29.02 10.63
N ARG A 145 -7.84 -29.36 10.21
CA ARG A 145 -6.91 -30.18 10.97
C ARG A 145 -5.48 -29.73 10.71
N VAL A 146 -4.63 -29.86 11.72
CA VAL A 146 -3.17 -29.66 11.59
C VAL A 146 -2.43 -30.78 12.28
N ASP A 147 -1.29 -31.18 11.75
CA ASP A 147 -0.39 -32.13 12.39
C ASP A 147 0.68 -31.40 13.20
N VAL A 148 0.67 -31.61 14.52
CA VAL A 148 1.65 -30.99 15.43
C VAL A 148 2.73 -32.02 15.73
N ILE A 149 4.00 -31.68 15.44
CA ILE A 149 5.15 -32.54 15.72
C ILE A 149 5.54 -32.36 17.18
N VAL A 150 5.43 -33.44 17.96
CA VAL A 150 5.83 -33.50 19.37
C VAL A 150 7.08 -34.36 19.52
N GLY A 151 8.11 -33.80 20.16
CA GLY A 151 9.40 -34.46 20.34
C GLY A 151 10.50 -33.92 19.42
N LYS A 152 11.69 -34.45 19.53
CA LYS A 152 12.84 -34.09 18.70
C LYS A 152 13.55 -35.37 18.19
N GLY A 153 14.14 -35.27 16.99
CA GLY A 153 14.91 -36.35 16.36
C GLY A 153 14.04 -37.52 15.87
N PRO A 154 14.62 -38.74 15.72
CA PRO A 154 13.92 -39.89 15.10
C PRO A 154 12.69 -40.41 15.86
N GLY A 155 12.48 -39.97 17.11
CA GLY A 155 11.33 -40.31 17.94
C GLY A 155 10.22 -39.26 17.93
N ALA A 156 10.30 -38.24 17.11
CA ALA A 156 9.24 -37.25 16.98
C ALA A 156 7.97 -37.88 16.36
N THR A 157 6.83 -37.58 16.96
CA THR A 157 5.53 -38.13 16.51
C THR A 157 4.65 -36.96 16.07
N ALA A 158 3.99 -37.10 14.91
CA ALA A 158 2.95 -36.18 14.46
C ALA A 158 1.63 -36.52 15.16
N ILE A 159 1.06 -35.55 15.84
CA ILE A 159 -0.24 -35.69 16.51
C ILE A 159 -1.25 -34.83 15.73
N PRO A 160 -2.30 -35.43 15.14
CA PRO A 160 -3.34 -34.66 14.49
C PRO A 160 -4.15 -33.88 15.54
N LEU A 161 -4.36 -32.61 15.26
CA LEU A 161 -5.17 -31.69 16.07
C LEU A 161 -6.35 -31.24 15.22
N GLU A 162 -7.56 -31.59 15.63
CA GLU A 162 -8.79 -31.11 15.02
C GLU A 162 -9.00 -29.63 15.39
N LEU A 163 -9.42 -28.85 14.40
CA LEU A 163 -9.73 -27.43 14.54
C LEU A 163 -11.23 -27.19 14.42
N PRO A 164 -11.79 -26.24 15.18
CA PRO A 164 -13.15 -25.81 14.92
C PRO A 164 -13.25 -25.17 13.53
N PRO A 165 -14.40 -25.26 12.85
CA PRO A 165 -14.62 -24.53 11.60
C PRO A 165 -14.43 -23.04 11.78
N PHE A 166 -13.60 -22.44 10.94
CA PHE A 166 -13.26 -21.00 10.97
C PHE A 166 -13.23 -20.43 9.54
N THR A 167 -13.27 -19.10 9.44
CA THR A 167 -13.06 -18.41 8.17
C THR A 167 -11.69 -17.70 8.19
N LEU A 168 -10.83 -18.04 7.22
CA LEU A 168 -9.60 -17.27 6.98
C LEU A 168 -9.89 -16.10 6.06
N VAL A 169 -9.50 -14.89 6.48
CA VAL A 169 -9.42 -13.71 5.62
C VAL A 169 -7.95 -13.36 5.45
N GLY A 170 -7.37 -13.73 4.31
CA GLY A 170 -5.99 -13.39 3.96
C GLY A 170 -5.93 -12.04 3.25
N ALA A 171 -4.95 -11.21 3.61
CA ALA A 171 -4.68 -9.95 2.90
C ALA A 171 -3.26 -9.95 2.34
N THR A 172 -3.08 -9.40 1.13
CA THR A 172 -1.77 -9.31 0.49
C THR A 172 -1.67 -8.09 -0.42
N THR A 173 -0.48 -7.50 -0.45
CA THR A 173 -0.11 -6.49 -1.45
C THR A 173 0.47 -7.12 -2.72
N ARG A 174 0.89 -8.40 -2.65
CA ARG A 174 1.63 -9.11 -3.70
C ARG A 174 1.01 -10.49 -3.98
N ALA A 175 -0.19 -10.51 -4.53
CA ALA A 175 -0.93 -11.76 -4.81
C ALA A 175 -0.16 -12.77 -5.67
N GLY A 176 0.73 -12.27 -6.56
CA GLY A 176 1.59 -13.13 -7.39
C GLY A 176 2.66 -13.91 -6.63
N LEU A 177 2.96 -13.55 -5.38
CA LEU A 177 3.90 -14.28 -4.52
C LEU A 177 3.25 -15.44 -3.78
N LEU A 178 1.90 -15.50 -3.72
CA LEU A 178 1.22 -16.61 -3.08
C LEU A 178 1.33 -17.88 -3.93
N PRO A 179 1.75 -19.02 -3.33
CA PRO A 179 1.77 -20.29 -4.03
C PRO A 179 0.37 -20.67 -4.55
N PRO A 180 0.27 -21.23 -5.76
CA PRO A 180 -1.02 -21.65 -6.32
C PRO A 180 -1.84 -22.54 -5.36
N PRO A 181 -1.26 -23.53 -4.66
CA PRO A 181 -2.03 -24.35 -3.72
C PRO A 181 -2.72 -23.58 -2.60
N LEU A 182 -2.10 -22.52 -2.10
CA LEU A 182 -2.72 -21.67 -1.08
C LEU A 182 -3.82 -20.81 -1.70
N ARG A 183 -3.54 -20.21 -2.85
CA ARG A 183 -4.50 -19.32 -3.51
C ARG A 183 -5.78 -20.04 -3.93
N ASP A 184 -5.67 -21.29 -4.41
CA ASP A 184 -6.80 -22.08 -4.89
C ASP A 184 -7.74 -22.55 -3.77
N ARG A 185 -7.33 -22.43 -2.50
CA ARG A 185 -8.15 -22.74 -1.31
C ARG A 185 -9.05 -21.59 -0.85
N PHE A 186 -8.85 -20.39 -1.39
CA PHE A 186 -9.77 -19.30 -1.12
C PHE A 186 -11.01 -19.42 -2.00
N GLY A 187 -12.17 -19.59 -1.38
CA GLY A 187 -13.46 -19.65 -2.08
C GLY A 187 -13.89 -18.33 -2.69
N PHE A 188 -13.38 -17.21 -2.12
CA PHE A 188 -13.61 -15.87 -2.65
C PHE A 188 -12.31 -15.07 -2.72
N THR A 189 -12.00 -14.52 -3.90
CA THR A 189 -10.84 -13.66 -4.09
C THR A 189 -11.28 -12.28 -4.59
N ALA A 190 -10.93 -11.23 -3.85
CA ALA A 190 -11.18 -9.85 -4.21
C ALA A 190 -9.89 -9.12 -4.57
N HIS A 191 -9.87 -8.46 -5.71
CA HIS A 191 -8.84 -7.50 -6.06
C HIS A 191 -9.37 -6.09 -5.82
N MET A 192 -8.74 -5.38 -4.87
CA MET A 192 -9.12 -4.01 -4.53
C MET A 192 -8.38 -3.03 -5.43
N GLU A 193 -9.14 -2.18 -6.07
CA GLU A 193 -8.64 -1.17 -7.00
C GLU A 193 -8.41 0.17 -6.30
N PHE A 194 -7.64 1.06 -6.93
CA PHE A 194 -7.54 2.42 -6.46
C PHE A 194 -8.88 3.13 -6.61
N TYR A 195 -9.20 3.95 -5.63
CA TYR A 195 -10.41 4.75 -5.61
C TYR A 195 -10.31 5.90 -6.62
N ASP A 196 -11.42 6.21 -7.26
CA ASP A 196 -11.51 7.42 -8.04
C ASP A 196 -11.68 8.66 -7.14
N PRO A 197 -11.43 9.88 -7.68
CA PRO A 197 -11.57 11.11 -6.89
C PRO A 197 -12.97 11.31 -6.31
N SER A 198 -14.03 10.87 -6.97
CA SER A 198 -15.41 11.03 -6.50
C SER A 198 -15.72 10.10 -5.34
N GLU A 199 -15.18 8.89 -5.35
CA GLU A 199 -15.26 7.96 -4.24
C GLU A 199 -14.51 8.49 -3.01
N LEU A 200 -13.30 9.03 -3.22
CA LEU A 200 -12.51 9.64 -2.14
C LEU A 200 -13.16 10.87 -1.54
N GLN A 201 -13.83 11.70 -2.35
CA GLN A 201 -14.63 12.81 -1.82
C GLN A 201 -15.71 12.32 -0.84
N ARG A 202 -16.42 11.22 -1.19
CA ARG A 202 -17.41 10.62 -0.28
C ARG A 202 -16.78 10.10 1.02
N VAL A 203 -15.59 9.48 0.92
CA VAL A 203 -14.82 9.05 2.10
C VAL A 203 -14.45 10.26 2.95
N ILE A 204 -13.95 11.34 2.35
CA ILE A 204 -13.54 12.57 3.05
C ILE A 204 -14.73 13.24 3.74
N HIS A 205 -15.87 13.39 3.06
CA HIS A 205 -17.07 13.97 3.68
C HIS A 205 -17.58 13.15 4.87
N ARG A 206 -17.59 11.80 4.73
CA ARG A 206 -17.95 10.93 5.85
C ARG A 206 -16.96 11.10 7.02
N SER A 207 -15.68 11.11 6.73
CA SER A 207 -14.63 11.25 7.76
C SER A 207 -14.64 12.63 8.40
N ALA A 208 -14.91 13.70 7.66
CA ALA A 208 -15.05 15.05 8.17
C ALA A 208 -16.24 15.14 9.16
N GLY A 209 -17.37 14.52 8.83
CA GLY A 209 -18.52 14.43 9.75
C GLY A 209 -18.19 13.67 11.05
N LEU A 210 -17.39 12.60 10.99
CA LEU A 210 -16.95 11.85 12.17
C LEU A 210 -15.93 12.63 13.03
N LEU A 211 -15.18 13.54 12.41
CA LEU A 211 -14.19 14.41 13.06
C LEU A 211 -14.79 15.75 13.52
N ASP A 212 -16.10 15.97 13.31
CA ASP A 212 -16.80 17.23 13.59
C ASP A 212 -16.12 18.44 12.93
N VAL A 213 -15.82 18.31 11.62
CA VAL A 213 -15.15 19.33 10.81
C VAL A 213 -16.02 19.72 9.62
N GLU A 214 -16.24 21.01 9.45
CA GLU A 214 -16.95 21.54 8.29
C GLU A 214 -16.02 21.58 7.06
N ILE A 215 -16.47 21.00 5.95
CA ILE A 215 -15.74 20.95 4.68
C ILE A 215 -16.67 21.19 3.51
N ASP A 216 -16.26 22.08 2.60
CA ASP A 216 -17.00 22.30 1.37
C ASP A 216 -16.65 21.26 0.28
N PRO A 217 -17.49 21.10 -0.77
CA PRO A 217 -17.21 20.15 -1.83
C PRO A 217 -15.91 20.40 -2.59
N ALA A 218 -15.46 21.66 -2.69
CA ALA A 218 -14.24 22.01 -3.42
C ALA A 218 -12.99 21.67 -2.60
N GLY A 219 -13.04 21.89 -1.28
CA GLY A 219 -11.99 21.45 -0.35
C GLY A 219 -11.85 19.94 -0.32
N ALA A 220 -12.98 19.22 -0.28
CA ALA A 220 -12.97 17.75 -0.35
C ALA A 220 -12.40 17.25 -1.69
N ALA A 221 -12.72 17.91 -2.81
CA ALA A 221 -12.19 17.57 -4.13
C ALA A 221 -10.68 17.76 -4.20
N GLU A 222 -10.17 18.86 -3.61
CA GLU A 222 -8.74 19.16 -3.57
C GLU A 222 -7.95 18.11 -2.77
N ILE A 223 -8.44 17.72 -1.59
CA ILE A 223 -7.84 16.65 -0.79
C ILE A 223 -7.91 15.32 -1.54
N ALA A 224 -9.05 14.97 -2.13
CA ALA A 224 -9.25 13.73 -2.89
C ALA A 224 -8.28 13.61 -4.06
N GLY A 225 -8.08 14.70 -4.81
CA GLY A 225 -7.16 14.74 -5.96
C GLY A 225 -5.71 14.43 -5.59
N ARG A 226 -5.28 14.79 -4.38
CA ARG A 226 -3.91 14.56 -3.89
C ARG A 226 -3.76 13.28 -3.05
N SER A 227 -4.83 12.51 -2.85
CA SER A 227 -4.88 11.32 -1.97
C SER A 227 -4.37 10.03 -2.61
N ARG A 228 -3.74 10.09 -3.76
CA ARG A 228 -3.12 8.94 -4.45
C ARG A 228 -4.07 7.74 -4.64
N GLY A 229 -5.37 7.97 -4.74
CA GLY A 229 -6.36 6.90 -4.91
C GLY A 229 -6.56 5.99 -3.69
N THR A 230 -6.15 6.41 -2.47
CA THR A 230 -6.26 5.58 -1.29
C THR A 230 -6.98 6.27 -0.12
N PRO A 231 -7.97 5.60 0.51
CA PRO A 231 -8.69 6.15 1.67
C PRO A 231 -7.79 6.49 2.86
N ARG A 232 -6.72 5.72 3.08
CA ARG A 232 -5.77 5.98 4.18
C ARG A 232 -5.10 7.34 4.01
N ILE A 233 -4.59 7.64 2.81
CA ILE A 233 -3.95 8.93 2.52
C ILE A 233 -5.00 10.04 2.58
N ALA A 234 -6.20 9.83 2.03
CA ALA A 234 -7.29 10.80 2.09
C ALA A 234 -7.61 11.23 3.54
N ASN A 235 -7.77 10.27 4.43
CA ASN A 235 -8.02 10.54 5.85
C ASN A 235 -6.84 11.24 6.54
N ARG A 236 -5.61 10.88 6.19
CA ARG A 236 -4.41 11.52 6.74
C ARG A 236 -4.30 12.97 6.28
N LEU A 237 -4.50 13.23 4.98
CA LEU A 237 -4.51 14.59 4.45
C LEU A 237 -5.64 15.43 5.03
N LEU A 238 -6.85 14.88 5.16
CA LEU A 238 -7.98 15.55 5.81
C LEU A 238 -7.62 16.03 7.22
N ARG A 239 -6.98 15.19 8.03
CA ARG A 239 -6.57 15.56 9.39
C ARG A 239 -5.55 16.71 9.39
N ARG A 240 -4.56 16.68 8.51
CA ARG A 240 -3.58 17.76 8.40
C ARG A 240 -4.21 19.07 7.92
N VAL A 241 -5.13 18.99 6.98
CA VAL A 241 -5.88 20.17 6.53
C VAL A 241 -6.79 20.70 7.64
N ARG A 242 -7.45 19.83 8.42
CA ARG A 242 -8.19 20.22 9.61
C ARG A 242 -7.32 20.97 10.62
N ASP A 243 -6.16 20.41 10.97
CA ASP A 243 -5.25 21.03 11.95
C ASP A 243 -4.82 22.42 11.47
N TYR A 244 -4.56 22.56 10.17
CA TYR A 244 -4.25 23.87 9.56
C TYR A 244 -5.44 24.83 9.62
N ALA A 245 -6.65 24.36 9.26
CA ALA A 245 -7.88 25.17 9.29
C ALA A 245 -8.18 25.70 10.70
N GLN A 246 -8.01 24.86 11.73
CA GLN A 246 -8.21 25.23 13.12
C GLN A 246 -7.20 26.27 13.64
N VAL A 247 -5.96 26.25 13.17
CA VAL A 247 -4.90 27.12 13.66
C VAL A 247 -4.76 28.40 12.83
N ARG A 248 -5.01 28.33 11.51
CA ARG A 248 -4.71 29.41 10.56
C ARG A 248 -5.94 30.01 9.89
N ALA A 249 -7.12 29.44 10.11
CA ALA A 249 -8.38 29.88 9.54
C ALA A 249 -9.51 29.83 10.59
N ASP A 250 -10.77 29.86 10.14
CA ASP A 250 -11.99 29.83 10.96
C ASP A 250 -12.51 28.41 11.25
N GLY A 251 -11.73 27.38 10.92
CA GLY A 251 -12.07 25.97 11.14
C GLY A 251 -12.81 25.32 9.98
N VAL A 252 -13.22 26.06 8.93
CA VAL A 252 -13.89 25.54 7.74
C VAL A 252 -12.84 25.16 6.68
N ILE A 253 -12.97 23.99 6.12
CA ILE A 253 -12.07 23.49 5.06
C ILE A 253 -12.64 23.87 3.70
N THR A 254 -12.10 24.92 3.08
CA THR A 254 -12.35 25.32 1.69
C THR A 254 -11.24 24.79 0.77
N ARG A 255 -11.40 25.02 -0.53
CA ARG A 255 -10.34 24.71 -1.50
C ARG A 255 -9.05 25.45 -1.19
N GLU A 256 -9.14 26.76 -0.94
CA GLU A 256 -7.98 27.62 -0.66
C GLU A 256 -7.24 27.17 0.61
N ILE A 257 -8.00 26.81 1.65
CA ILE A 257 -7.44 26.27 2.90
C ILE A 257 -6.75 24.93 2.63
N SER A 258 -7.38 24.05 1.82
CA SER A 258 -6.80 22.75 1.46
C SER A 258 -5.48 22.92 0.68
N GLU A 259 -5.46 23.80 -0.33
CA GLU A 259 -4.26 24.10 -1.12
C GLU A 259 -3.13 24.68 -0.23
N ALA A 260 -3.46 25.64 0.63
CA ALA A 260 -2.49 26.26 1.53
C ALA A 260 -1.93 25.25 2.55
N ALA A 261 -2.79 24.45 3.17
CA ALA A 261 -2.38 23.42 4.10
C ALA A 261 -1.46 22.39 3.43
N LEU A 262 -1.88 21.81 2.30
CA LEU A 262 -1.12 20.78 1.60
C LEU A 262 0.22 21.30 1.07
N SER A 263 0.31 22.60 0.76
CA SER A 263 1.58 23.25 0.43
C SER A 263 2.54 23.30 1.63
N VAL A 264 2.05 23.59 2.84
CA VAL A 264 2.86 23.54 4.07
C VAL A 264 3.45 22.16 4.31
N TYR A 265 2.68 21.11 3.99
CA TYR A 265 3.11 19.73 4.12
C TYR A 265 3.81 19.18 2.87
N GLU A 266 4.21 20.05 1.95
CA GLU A 266 4.97 19.71 0.75
C GLU A 266 4.30 18.69 -0.17
N VAL A 267 2.96 18.58 -0.16
CA VAL A 267 2.19 17.76 -1.08
C VAL A 267 1.75 18.60 -2.27
N ASP A 268 2.26 18.30 -3.45
CA ASP A 268 1.96 19.07 -4.66
C ASP A 268 0.58 18.79 -5.27
N GLY A 269 0.23 19.49 -6.35
CA GLY A 269 -1.07 19.37 -7.00
C GLY A 269 -1.40 17.96 -7.57
N ARG A 270 -0.42 17.08 -7.73
CA ARG A 270 -0.58 15.68 -8.13
C ARG A 270 -0.48 14.70 -6.97
N GLY A 271 -0.27 15.17 -5.74
CA GLY A 271 -0.07 14.34 -4.58
C GLY A 271 1.37 13.82 -4.41
N LEU A 272 2.36 14.39 -5.09
CA LEU A 272 3.77 14.07 -4.86
C LEU A 272 4.24 14.73 -3.57
N ASP A 273 4.90 13.95 -2.72
CA ASP A 273 5.56 14.45 -1.52
C ASP A 273 7.04 14.80 -1.77
N ARG A 274 7.75 15.13 -0.69
CA ARG A 274 9.18 15.43 -0.71
C ARG A 274 10.01 14.31 -1.33
N LEU A 275 9.74 13.05 -0.96
CA LEU A 275 10.49 11.91 -1.46
C LEU A 275 10.26 11.67 -2.96
N ASP A 276 9.02 11.71 -3.41
CA ASP A 276 8.69 11.55 -4.84
C ASP A 276 9.40 12.60 -5.69
N ARG A 277 9.34 13.86 -5.24
CA ARG A 277 10.03 14.96 -5.94
C ARG A 277 11.54 14.79 -5.93
N ALA A 278 12.13 14.39 -4.78
CA ALA A 278 13.57 14.13 -4.69
C ALA A 278 14.00 13.02 -5.65
N VAL A 279 13.23 11.93 -5.75
CA VAL A 279 13.47 10.83 -6.72
C VAL A 279 13.41 11.33 -8.16
N LEU A 280 12.39 12.12 -8.52
CA LEU A 280 12.29 12.68 -9.87
C LEU A 280 13.39 13.69 -10.16
N GLU A 281 13.71 14.56 -9.22
CA GLU A 281 14.79 15.55 -9.36
C GLU A 281 16.15 14.88 -9.54
N ALA A 282 16.48 13.89 -8.72
CA ALA A 282 17.70 13.12 -8.87
C ALA A 282 17.75 12.46 -10.26
N LEU A 283 16.68 11.79 -10.66
CA LEU A 283 16.60 11.12 -11.95
C LEU A 283 16.77 12.08 -13.13
N LEU A 284 16.16 13.25 -13.07
CA LEU A 284 16.20 14.26 -14.14
C LEU A 284 17.47 15.09 -14.14
N LYS A 285 17.86 15.66 -12.98
CA LYS A 285 18.95 16.63 -12.87
C LYS A 285 20.33 15.97 -12.77
N LEU A 286 20.44 14.83 -12.01
CA LEU A 286 21.74 14.17 -11.84
C LEU A 286 22.01 13.14 -12.93
N PHE A 287 20.97 12.44 -13.40
CA PHE A 287 21.12 11.30 -14.31
C PHE A 287 20.53 11.53 -15.70
N GLY A 288 20.15 12.78 -16.04
CA GLY A 288 19.66 13.14 -17.37
C GLY A 288 18.42 12.37 -17.84
N GLY A 289 17.60 11.90 -16.91
CA GLY A 289 16.39 11.11 -17.17
C GLY A 289 16.60 9.60 -17.15
N GLY A 290 17.81 9.13 -16.86
CA GLY A 290 18.16 7.70 -16.75
C GLY A 290 18.61 7.04 -18.06
N PRO A 291 18.79 5.70 -18.08
CA PRO A 291 18.40 4.72 -17.07
C PRO A 291 19.32 4.65 -15.84
N VAL A 292 18.76 4.52 -14.64
CA VAL A 292 19.48 4.48 -13.36
C VAL A 292 19.06 3.26 -12.54
N GLY A 293 20.02 2.59 -11.91
CA GLY A 293 19.76 1.50 -10.98
C GLY A 293 19.10 2.01 -9.69
N LEU A 294 18.22 1.18 -9.10
CA LEU A 294 17.50 1.54 -7.88
C LEU A 294 18.42 1.93 -6.72
N SER A 295 19.49 1.13 -6.47
CA SER A 295 20.44 1.42 -5.40
C SER A 295 21.17 2.74 -5.59
N THR A 296 21.53 3.09 -6.83
CA THR A 296 22.14 4.40 -7.15
C THR A 296 21.17 5.55 -6.89
N LEU A 297 19.92 5.36 -7.28
CA LEU A 297 18.88 6.36 -7.08
C LEU A 297 18.59 6.56 -5.59
N ALA A 298 18.50 5.49 -4.81
CA ALA A 298 18.28 5.52 -3.36
C ALA A 298 19.41 6.29 -2.65
N VAL A 299 20.67 5.99 -2.97
CA VAL A 299 21.82 6.75 -2.44
C VAL A 299 21.78 8.23 -2.83
N ALA A 300 21.37 8.54 -4.06
CA ALA A 300 21.29 9.92 -4.54
C ALA A 300 20.25 10.76 -3.80
N VAL A 301 19.18 10.13 -3.30
CA VAL A 301 18.12 10.81 -2.52
C VAL A 301 18.30 10.68 -1.01
N GLY A 302 19.33 9.95 -0.54
CA GLY A 302 19.61 9.75 0.88
C GLY A 302 18.61 8.81 1.58
N GLU A 303 18.03 7.85 0.85
CA GLU A 303 17.01 6.94 1.37
C GLU A 303 17.42 5.48 1.23
N GLU A 304 16.78 4.61 2.01
CA GLU A 304 16.92 3.17 1.86
C GLU A 304 16.35 2.70 0.53
N ARG A 305 17.00 1.70 -0.07
CA ARG A 305 16.54 1.12 -1.36
C ARG A 305 15.08 0.67 -1.30
N GLU A 306 14.69 -0.01 -0.21
CA GLU A 306 13.35 -0.54 -0.01
C GLU A 306 12.30 0.59 0.08
N THR A 307 12.66 1.70 0.72
CA THR A 307 11.80 2.89 0.81
C THR A 307 11.49 3.45 -0.59
N VAL A 308 12.49 3.60 -1.44
CA VAL A 308 12.27 4.10 -2.80
C VAL A 308 11.45 3.09 -3.61
N GLU A 309 11.72 1.78 -3.49
CA GLU A 309 11.05 0.72 -4.25
C GLU A 309 9.58 0.52 -3.85
N GLU A 310 9.27 0.63 -2.56
CA GLU A 310 7.94 0.29 -2.04
C GLU A 310 7.04 1.52 -1.84
N VAL A 311 7.61 2.70 -1.62
CA VAL A 311 6.85 3.92 -1.31
C VAL A 311 6.74 4.86 -2.52
N ALA A 312 7.87 5.30 -3.08
CA ALA A 312 7.87 6.32 -4.13
C ALA A 312 7.61 5.72 -5.53
N GLU A 313 8.35 4.69 -5.89
CA GLU A 313 8.35 4.15 -7.24
C GLU A 313 6.96 3.67 -7.72
N PRO A 314 6.15 2.93 -6.94
CA PRO A 314 4.84 2.46 -7.41
C PRO A 314 3.89 3.61 -7.75
N PHE A 315 3.94 4.69 -6.98
CA PHE A 315 3.13 5.87 -7.25
C PHE A 315 3.62 6.62 -8.49
N LEU A 316 4.91 6.87 -8.60
CA LEU A 316 5.51 7.55 -9.77
C LEU A 316 5.30 6.78 -11.08
N VAL A 317 5.34 5.45 -11.04
CA VAL A 317 5.05 4.60 -12.20
C VAL A 317 3.57 4.70 -12.59
N ARG A 318 2.66 4.64 -11.62
CA ARG A 318 1.22 4.75 -11.86
C ARG A 318 0.84 6.12 -12.43
N GLU A 319 1.45 7.18 -11.93
CA GLU A 319 1.25 8.55 -12.45
C GLU A 319 1.92 8.79 -13.81
N GLY A 320 2.59 7.78 -14.35
CA GLY A 320 3.28 7.88 -15.62
C GLY A 320 4.48 8.83 -15.61
N LEU A 321 5.07 9.08 -14.45
CA LEU A 321 6.25 9.96 -14.28
C LEU A 321 7.55 9.17 -14.38
N LEU A 322 7.53 7.88 -14.01
CA LEU A 322 8.66 6.99 -14.01
C LEU A 322 8.34 5.70 -14.77
N ALA A 323 9.30 5.17 -15.52
CA ALA A 323 9.19 3.87 -16.16
C ALA A 323 10.30 2.91 -15.68
N ARG A 324 9.94 1.64 -15.47
CA ARG A 324 10.87 0.54 -15.20
C ARG A 324 11.35 -0.07 -16.51
N THR A 325 12.65 -0.17 -16.70
CA THR A 325 13.27 -0.85 -17.84
C THR A 325 14.27 -1.91 -17.36
N PRO A 326 14.69 -2.86 -18.19
CA PRO A 326 15.76 -3.81 -17.83
C PRO A 326 17.09 -3.15 -17.46
N ARG A 327 17.33 -1.91 -17.92
CA ARG A 327 18.54 -1.13 -17.61
C ARG A 327 18.41 -0.29 -16.34
N GLY A 328 17.20 -0.12 -15.81
CA GLY A 328 16.94 0.72 -14.65
C GLY A 328 15.71 1.62 -14.83
N ARG A 329 15.62 2.61 -13.96
CA ARG A 329 14.52 3.60 -13.89
C ARG A 329 14.79 4.73 -14.89
N VAL A 330 13.75 5.12 -15.60
CA VAL A 330 13.78 6.17 -16.61
C VAL A 330 12.65 7.16 -16.37
N ALA A 331 12.93 8.44 -16.44
CA ALA A 331 11.91 9.48 -16.39
C ALA A 331 11.13 9.52 -17.71
N THR A 332 9.82 9.71 -17.61
CA THR A 332 8.98 9.94 -18.80
C THR A 332 8.99 11.41 -19.20
N PRO A 333 8.54 11.78 -20.40
CA PRO A 333 8.36 13.18 -20.77
C PRO A 333 7.45 13.95 -19.80
N ALA A 334 6.45 13.28 -19.20
CA ALA A 334 5.57 13.87 -18.21
C ALA A 334 6.29 14.30 -16.92
N ALA A 335 7.34 13.57 -16.51
CA ALA A 335 8.17 13.95 -15.35
C ALA A 335 8.93 15.25 -15.60
N TRP A 336 9.49 15.42 -16.80
CA TRP A 336 10.16 16.66 -17.19
C TRP A 336 9.22 17.86 -17.14
N THR A 337 8.05 17.71 -17.76
CA THR A 337 7.01 18.75 -17.77
C THR A 337 6.53 19.09 -16.35
N HIS A 338 6.36 18.07 -15.49
CA HIS A 338 5.90 18.26 -14.11
C HIS A 338 6.86 19.11 -13.28
N LEU A 339 8.17 18.93 -13.46
CA LEU A 339 9.18 19.75 -12.78
C LEU A 339 9.52 21.05 -13.54
N GLY A 340 8.76 21.42 -14.58
CA GLY A 340 9.00 22.62 -15.39
C GLY A 340 10.28 22.55 -16.23
N LEU A 341 10.79 21.35 -16.50
CA LEU A 341 11.98 21.12 -17.31
C LEU A 341 11.59 20.71 -18.73
N VAL A 342 12.48 21.02 -19.69
CA VAL A 342 12.29 20.62 -21.10
C VAL A 342 12.78 19.18 -21.27
N PRO A 343 11.94 18.26 -21.79
CA PRO A 343 12.40 16.91 -22.11
C PRO A 343 13.55 16.95 -23.12
N PRO A 344 14.59 16.11 -22.99
CA PRO A 344 15.59 15.97 -24.01
C PRO A 344 14.92 15.61 -25.33
N GLN A 345 15.25 16.34 -26.40
CA GLN A 345 14.74 15.97 -27.73
C GLN A 345 15.17 14.55 -28.04
N ALA A 346 14.21 13.68 -28.36
CA ALA A 346 14.51 12.34 -28.83
C ALA A 346 15.43 12.48 -30.05
N ALA A 347 16.65 11.96 -29.95
CA ALA A 347 17.54 11.86 -31.09
C ALA A 347 16.78 11.05 -32.15
N GLY A 348 16.32 11.74 -33.20
CA GLY A 348 15.56 11.10 -34.29
C GLY A 348 16.40 9.97 -34.90
N PRO A 349 15.77 8.87 -35.34
CA PRO A 349 16.48 7.85 -36.08
C PRO A 349 16.84 8.44 -37.47
N GLY A 350 18.05 8.95 -37.63
CA GLY A 350 18.46 9.45 -38.95
C GLY A 350 19.49 10.55 -38.90
N GLY A 351 20.71 10.19 -38.65
CA GLY A 351 21.89 10.98 -38.91
C GLY A 351 23.07 10.07 -39.18
N ALA A 352 22.91 9.17 -40.16
CA ALA A 352 24.08 8.60 -40.80
C ALA A 352 24.79 9.75 -41.55
N GLY A 353 25.74 10.39 -40.88
CA GLY A 353 26.63 11.36 -41.48
C GLY A 353 27.37 10.72 -42.65
N SER A 354 27.02 11.12 -43.88
CA SER A 354 27.85 10.94 -45.07
C SER A 354 29.14 11.72 -44.87
N GLY A 355 30.10 11.06 -44.23
CA GLY A 355 31.49 11.51 -44.26
C GLY A 355 32.07 11.29 -45.65
N THR A 356 32.05 12.31 -46.48
CA THR A 356 32.87 12.39 -47.68
C THR A 356 34.33 12.32 -47.28
N GLY A 357 34.92 11.16 -47.53
CA GLY A 357 36.36 10.96 -47.42
C GLY A 357 37.09 11.80 -48.46
N THR A 358 37.83 12.80 -48.03
CA THR A 358 38.93 13.39 -48.79
C THR A 358 40.20 12.60 -48.48
N GLY A 359 40.77 12.03 -49.52
CA GLY A 359 41.97 11.22 -49.49
C GLY A 359 43.20 11.95 -48.93
N GLN A 360 43.99 11.19 -48.23
CA GLN A 360 45.37 11.50 -47.98
C GLN A 360 46.22 10.36 -48.57
N GLN A 361 46.91 10.71 -49.67
CA GLN A 361 47.90 9.89 -50.31
C GLN A 361 49.06 9.58 -49.36
N GLY A 362 49.63 8.40 -49.61
CA GLY A 362 50.68 7.84 -48.81
C GLY A 362 52.02 8.54 -48.88
N LEU A 363 52.84 8.20 -47.93
CA LEU A 363 54.29 8.30 -47.95
C LEU A 363 54.85 7.14 -47.15
N PHE A 364 55.29 6.12 -47.86
CA PHE A 364 56.42 5.28 -47.48
C PHE A 364 56.80 4.48 -48.68
N GLY A 365 57.84 4.98 -49.38
CA GLY A 365 58.71 4.20 -50.26
C GLY A 365 59.97 3.85 -49.47
N ALA A 366 60.30 2.66 -49.54
CA ALA A 366 61.60 1.97 -49.65
C ALA A 366 61.51 0.63 -48.94
#